data_ca245632beb0daa02222907ece4f370a
#
_entry.id   ca245632beb0daa02222907ece4f370a
#
_cell.length_a   1.000
_cell.length_b   1.000
_cell.length_c   1.000
_cell.angle_alpha   90.00
_cell.angle_beta   90.00
_cell.angle_gamma   90.00
#
_symmetry.space_group_name_H-M   'P 1'
#
loop_
_entity.id
_entity.type
_entity.pdbx_description
1 polymer ?
#
loop_
_entity_poly.entity_id
_entity_poly.type
_entity_poly.pdbx_seq_one_letter_code
_entity_poly.pdbx_strand_id
1 'polypeptide(L)'
;RDVYKRQILAFLFVHMFDTAGTLMGVAQRAHLVKEDGRIENLSKAMKADSASSVFGGMLGVPPVTSYVESAAGVAAGGRTGLTAVVVGVLFVAAMFFAPLAGMIPAFATAGALIYVAMLMMGGMAHIDWDEHTETIPAIVTVIMMPLTFSVADGIALGFITYVAMKVLTGKHREVSASLYALFVIFVAKFIFL
;
A
#
# COMPACT_ATOMS: atom_id res chain seq x y z
N ARG A 1 -11.71 13.84 -23.64
CA ARG A 1 -10.22 13.68 -23.56
C ARG A 1 -9.70 13.94 -22.15
N ASP A 2 -10.22 14.92 -21.42
CA ASP A 2 -9.73 15.28 -20.08
C ASP A 2 -10.20 14.32 -18.99
N VAL A 3 -11.36 13.69 -19.15
CA VAL A 3 -11.87 12.65 -18.21
C VAL A 3 -10.92 11.46 -18.19
N TYR A 4 -10.46 10.98 -19.34
CA TYR A 4 -9.51 9.85 -19.39
C TYR A 4 -8.15 10.19 -18.77
N LYS A 5 -7.67 11.42 -18.96
CA LYS A 5 -6.41 11.85 -18.34
C LYS A 5 -6.51 11.86 -16.81
N ARG A 6 -7.64 12.34 -16.28
CA ARG A 6 -7.90 12.34 -14.83
C ARG A 6 -7.99 10.92 -14.28
N GLN A 7 -8.67 10.01 -14.97
CA GLN A 7 -8.75 8.59 -14.60
C GLN A 7 -7.37 7.93 -14.60
N ILE A 8 -6.57 8.11 -15.65
CA ILE A 8 -5.21 7.56 -15.70
C ILE A 8 -4.36 8.08 -14.56
N LEU A 9 -4.43 9.38 -14.26
CA LEU A 9 -3.68 9.97 -13.15
C LEU A 9 -4.15 9.41 -11.79
N ALA A 10 -5.45 9.30 -11.58
CA ALA A 10 -6.01 8.74 -10.36
C ALA A 10 -5.58 7.27 -10.15
N PHE A 11 -5.68 6.44 -11.18
CA PHE A 11 -5.22 5.04 -11.12
C PHE A 11 -3.73 4.93 -10.88
N LEU A 12 -2.92 5.78 -11.52
CA LEU A 12 -1.47 5.81 -11.31
C LEU A 12 -1.13 6.10 -9.84
N PHE A 13 -1.78 7.11 -9.25
CA PHE A 13 -1.55 7.45 -7.84
C PHE A 13 -1.99 6.34 -6.89
N VAL A 14 -3.22 5.82 -7.07
CA VAL A 14 -3.73 4.72 -6.25
C VAL A 14 -2.78 3.54 -6.32
N HIS A 15 -2.42 3.09 -7.52
CA HIS A 15 -1.53 1.96 -7.72
C HIS A 15 -0.14 2.19 -7.11
N MET A 16 0.45 3.36 -7.30
CA MET A 16 1.79 3.66 -6.77
C MET A 16 1.83 3.64 -5.24
N PHE A 17 0.82 4.24 -4.58
CA PHE A 17 0.79 4.28 -3.11
C PHE A 17 0.39 2.96 -2.50
N ASP A 18 -0.55 2.25 -3.11
CA ASP A 18 -0.97 0.92 -2.67
C ASP A 18 0.20 -0.07 -2.75
N THR A 19 0.88 -0.12 -3.88
CA THR A 19 2.08 -0.95 -4.05
C THR A 19 3.20 -0.55 -3.10
N ALA A 20 3.48 0.75 -2.95
CA ALA A 20 4.55 1.21 -2.04
C ALA A 20 4.25 0.84 -0.58
N GLY A 21 3.00 1.05 -0.13
CA GLY A 21 2.57 0.70 1.23
C GLY A 21 2.65 -0.80 1.49
N THR A 22 2.14 -1.60 0.57
CA THR A 22 2.17 -3.07 0.66
C THR A 22 3.58 -3.61 0.64
N LEU A 23 4.42 -3.15 -0.29
CA LEU A 23 5.83 -3.58 -0.36
C LEU A 23 6.59 -3.22 0.92
N MET A 24 6.36 -2.03 1.48
CA MET A 24 6.98 -1.63 2.75
C MET A 24 6.56 -2.56 3.88
N GLY A 25 5.26 -2.82 4.05
CA GLY A 25 4.73 -3.68 5.10
C GLY A 25 5.24 -5.13 4.98
N VAL A 26 5.22 -5.70 3.78
CA VAL A 26 5.72 -7.06 3.53
C VAL A 26 7.25 -7.13 3.70
N ALA A 27 8.00 -6.11 3.23
CA ALA A 27 9.45 -6.05 3.38
C ALA A 27 9.88 -5.93 4.85
N GLN A 28 9.16 -5.16 5.66
CA GLN A 28 9.38 -5.11 7.12
C GLN A 28 9.19 -6.48 7.75
N ARG A 29 8.13 -7.18 7.38
CA ARG A 29 7.86 -8.54 7.89
C ARG A 29 8.92 -9.56 7.43
N ALA A 30 9.47 -9.38 6.24
CA ALA A 30 10.54 -10.21 5.68
C ALA A 30 11.94 -9.87 6.20
N HIS A 31 12.10 -8.83 7.02
CA HIS A 31 13.38 -8.27 7.45
C HIS A 31 14.28 -7.83 6.28
N LEU A 32 13.66 -7.29 5.23
CA LEU A 32 14.36 -6.77 4.03
C LEU A 32 14.55 -5.24 4.07
N VAL A 33 14.09 -4.58 5.12
CA VAL A 33 14.31 -3.16 5.37
C VAL A 33 15.62 -3.00 6.11
N LYS A 34 16.54 -2.21 5.55
CA LYS A 34 17.82 -1.87 6.16
C LYS A 34 17.64 -0.83 7.27
N GLU A 35 18.67 -0.64 8.09
CA GLU A 35 18.69 0.36 9.18
C GLU A 35 18.49 1.80 8.66
N ASP A 36 18.84 2.07 7.41
CA ASP A 36 18.62 3.34 6.73
C ASP A 36 17.18 3.52 6.18
N GLY A 37 16.28 2.59 6.47
CA GLY A 37 14.88 2.60 6.01
C GLY A 37 14.70 2.18 4.55
N ARG A 38 15.77 1.79 3.83
CA ARG A 38 15.69 1.38 2.43
C ARG A 38 15.32 -0.10 2.30
N ILE A 39 14.44 -0.40 1.36
CA ILE A 39 14.09 -1.78 1.00
C ILE A 39 15.10 -2.30 -0.01
N GLU A 40 15.66 -3.46 0.29
CA GLU A 40 16.54 -4.15 -0.63
C GLU A 40 15.81 -4.55 -1.92
N ASN A 41 16.42 -4.25 -3.08
CA ASN A 41 15.83 -4.52 -4.39
C ASN A 41 14.47 -3.88 -4.69
N LEU A 42 14.09 -2.81 -3.99
CA LEU A 42 12.81 -2.10 -4.22
C LEU A 42 12.57 -1.79 -5.71
N SER A 43 13.59 -1.30 -6.42
CA SER A 43 13.49 -0.98 -7.85
C SER A 43 13.13 -2.21 -8.71
N LYS A 44 13.62 -3.40 -8.35
CA LYS A 44 13.26 -4.63 -9.06
C LYS A 44 11.83 -5.05 -8.76
N ALA A 45 11.40 -4.92 -7.50
CA ALA A 45 10.03 -5.21 -7.08
C ALA A 45 9.03 -4.29 -7.80
N MET A 46 9.29 -2.98 -7.82
CA MET A 46 8.45 -1.99 -8.53
C MET A 46 8.39 -2.24 -10.04
N LYS A 47 9.50 -2.64 -10.65
CA LYS A 47 9.50 -3.01 -12.08
C LYS A 47 8.68 -4.26 -12.36
N ALA A 48 8.75 -5.27 -11.51
CA ALA A 48 7.95 -6.48 -11.65
C ALA A 48 6.46 -6.19 -11.49
N ASP A 49 6.09 -5.38 -10.51
CA ASP A 49 4.73 -4.93 -10.26
C ASP A 49 4.17 -4.13 -11.46
N SER A 50 4.93 -3.16 -11.97
CA SER A 50 4.56 -2.39 -13.15
C SER A 50 4.43 -3.26 -14.41
N ALA A 51 5.32 -4.22 -14.60
CA ALA A 51 5.24 -5.15 -15.72
C ALA A 51 3.99 -6.02 -15.63
N SER A 52 3.65 -6.55 -14.44
CA SER A 52 2.43 -7.33 -14.22
C SER A 52 1.16 -6.53 -14.51
N SER A 53 1.16 -5.24 -14.15
CA SER A 53 0.04 -4.33 -14.45
C SER A 53 -0.12 -4.08 -15.95
N VAL A 54 0.99 -3.96 -16.71
CA VAL A 54 0.94 -3.85 -18.18
C VAL A 54 0.35 -5.10 -18.80
N PHE A 55 0.81 -6.29 -18.38
CA PHE A 55 0.26 -7.56 -18.87
C PHE A 55 -1.22 -7.72 -18.48
N GLY A 56 -1.60 -7.35 -17.26
CA GLY A 56 -2.98 -7.35 -16.81
C GLY A 56 -3.86 -6.46 -17.68
N GLY A 57 -3.39 -5.23 -17.98
CA GLY A 57 -4.09 -4.31 -18.88
C GLY A 57 -4.28 -4.85 -20.30
N MET A 58 -3.30 -5.59 -20.83
CA MET A 58 -3.43 -6.27 -22.12
C MET A 58 -4.49 -7.38 -22.11
N LEU A 59 -4.70 -8.01 -20.96
CA LEU A 59 -5.73 -9.03 -20.74
C LEU A 59 -7.11 -8.44 -20.38
N GLY A 60 -7.21 -7.12 -20.23
CA GLY A 60 -8.46 -6.44 -19.90
C GLY A 60 -8.84 -6.54 -18.41
N VAL A 61 -7.88 -6.81 -17.53
CA VAL A 61 -8.08 -6.82 -16.08
C VAL A 61 -7.54 -5.54 -15.44
N PRO A 62 -8.02 -5.16 -14.25
CA PRO A 62 -7.49 -4.01 -13.52
C PRO A 62 -5.99 -4.11 -13.26
N PRO A 63 -5.30 -2.99 -12.93
CA PRO A 63 -3.90 -3.03 -12.53
C PRO A 63 -3.64 -4.07 -11.44
N VAL A 64 -2.63 -4.89 -11.64
CA VAL A 64 -2.22 -5.92 -10.68
C VAL A 64 -1.31 -5.27 -9.65
N THR A 65 -1.61 -5.42 -8.38
CA THR A 65 -0.83 -4.85 -7.27
C THR A 65 -0.39 -5.93 -6.30
N SER A 66 0.63 -5.63 -5.52
CA SER A 66 1.11 -6.51 -4.46
C SER A 66 0.08 -6.64 -3.34
N TYR A 67 -0.08 -7.83 -2.77
CA TYR A 67 -1.05 -8.11 -1.71
C TYR A 67 -0.40 -8.12 -0.32
N VAL A 68 -1.07 -7.47 0.64
CA VAL A 68 -0.66 -7.47 2.05
C VAL A 68 -0.73 -8.87 2.68
N GLU A 69 -1.60 -9.73 2.17
CA GLU A 69 -1.76 -11.14 2.57
C GLU A 69 -0.47 -11.96 2.33
N SER A 70 0.42 -11.49 1.44
CA SER A 70 1.75 -12.08 1.26
C SER A 70 2.57 -12.09 2.56
N ALA A 71 2.25 -11.20 3.52
CA ALA A 71 2.86 -11.20 4.85
C ALA A 71 2.61 -12.52 5.61
N ALA A 72 1.47 -13.18 5.38
CA ALA A 72 1.19 -14.49 5.97
C ALA A 72 2.12 -15.58 5.40
N GLY A 73 2.36 -15.56 4.10
CA GLY A 73 3.32 -16.46 3.45
C GLY A 73 4.75 -16.26 3.95
N VAL A 74 5.15 -14.99 4.12
CA VAL A 74 6.46 -14.64 4.71
C VAL A 74 6.56 -15.12 6.16
N ALA A 75 5.52 -14.95 6.96
CA ALA A 75 5.45 -15.43 8.34
C ALA A 75 5.57 -16.95 8.44
N ALA A 76 5.02 -17.69 7.46
CA ALA A 76 5.15 -19.13 7.34
C ALA A 76 6.52 -19.61 6.84
N GLY A 77 7.45 -18.70 6.53
CA GLY A 77 8.82 -19.00 6.10
C GLY A 77 9.07 -18.87 4.60
N GLY A 78 8.11 -18.42 3.82
CA GLY A 78 8.26 -18.15 2.37
C GLY A 78 9.13 -16.93 2.11
N ARG A 79 10.37 -17.15 1.63
CA ARG A 79 11.37 -16.07 1.44
C ARG A 79 12.00 -16.06 0.06
N THR A 80 11.54 -16.91 -0.84
CA THR A 80 12.11 -17.06 -2.18
C THR A 80 11.06 -16.83 -3.25
N GLY A 81 11.49 -16.47 -4.47
CA GLY A 81 10.61 -16.33 -5.61
C GLY A 81 9.84 -17.61 -5.96
N LEU A 82 10.33 -18.77 -5.53
CA LEU A 82 9.60 -20.04 -5.71
C LEU A 82 8.26 -20.04 -4.98
N THR A 83 8.18 -19.43 -3.79
CA THR A 83 6.90 -19.24 -3.07
C THR A 83 5.89 -18.51 -3.93
N ALA A 84 6.31 -17.42 -4.59
CA ALA A 84 5.42 -16.63 -5.46
C ALA A 84 4.98 -17.44 -6.70
N VAL A 85 5.87 -18.25 -7.28
CA VAL A 85 5.53 -19.13 -8.41
C VAL A 85 4.50 -20.17 -7.99
N VAL A 86 4.67 -20.82 -6.83
CA VAL A 86 3.71 -21.79 -6.30
C VAL A 86 2.36 -21.15 -6.07
N VAL A 87 2.32 -19.97 -5.47
CA VAL A 87 1.07 -19.21 -5.27
C VAL A 87 0.40 -18.89 -6.61
N GLY A 88 1.16 -18.45 -7.62
CA GLY A 88 0.63 -18.21 -8.97
C GLY A 88 0.01 -19.46 -9.60
N VAL A 89 0.67 -20.61 -9.50
CA VAL A 89 0.14 -21.90 -9.98
C VAL A 89 -1.14 -22.27 -9.24
N LEU A 90 -1.19 -22.07 -7.92
CA LEU A 90 -2.40 -22.32 -7.12
C LEU A 90 -3.55 -21.40 -7.51
N PHE A 91 -3.29 -20.13 -7.85
CA PHE A 91 -4.34 -19.25 -8.38
C PHE A 91 -4.88 -19.74 -9.71
N VAL A 92 -4.02 -20.18 -10.64
CA VAL A 92 -4.47 -20.77 -11.90
C VAL A 92 -5.30 -22.03 -11.65
N ALA A 93 -4.87 -22.90 -10.75
CA ALA A 93 -5.64 -24.08 -10.36
C ALA A 93 -7.00 -23.70 -9.72
N ALA A 94 -7.03 -22.68 -8.88
CA ALA A 94 -8.24 -22.20 -8.23
C ALA A 94 -9.30 -21.65 -9.22
N MET A 95 -8.90 -21.22 -10.42
CA MET A 95 -9.86 -20.81 -11.46
C MET A 95 -10.84 -21.91 -11.83
N PHE A 96 -10.41 -23.17 -11.79
CA PHE A 96 -11.31 -24.30 -12.03
C PHE A 96 -12.33 -24.52 -10.90
N PHE A 97 -12.06 -23.98 -9.73
CA PHE A 97 -12.92 -24.02 -8.54
C PHE A 97 -13.60 -22.68 -8.25
N ALA A 98 -13.63 -21.76 -9.22
CA ALA A 98 -14.23 -20.45 -9.04
C ALA A 98 -15.68 -20.47 -8.50
N PRO A 99 -16.58 -21.40 -8.94
CA PRO A 99 -17.92 -21.49 -8.37
C PRO A 99 -17.91 -21.85 -6.87
N LEU A 100 -16.97 -22.67 -6.43
CA LEU A 100 -16.81 -23.03 -5.02
C LEU A 100 -16.29 -21.85 -4.19
N ALA A 101 -15.33 -21.09 -4.74
CA ALA A 101 -14.80 -19.88 -4.10
C ALA A 101 -15.91 -18.83 -3.90
N GLY A 102 -16.83 -18.69 -4.85
CA GLY A 102 -17.97 -17.79 -4.74
C GLY A 102 -18.99 -18.15 -3.64
N MET A 103 -18.93 -19.37 -3.11
CA MET A 103 -19.78 -19.80 -1.99
C MET A 103 -19.21 -19.38 -0.62
N ILE A 104 -17.97 -18.90 -0.55
CA ILE A 104 -17.34 -18.48 0.70
C ILE A 104 -17.92 -17.12 1.11
N PRO A 105 -18.64 -17.04 2.23
CA PRO A 105 -19.21 -15.76 2.67
C PRO A 105 -18.12 -14.82 3.19
N ALA A 106 -18.33 -13.52 3.05
CA ALA A 106 -17.36 -12.48 3.42
C ALA A 106 -16.92 -12.54 4.90
N PHE A 107 -17.80 -12.99 5.81
CA PHE A 107 -17.43 -13.12 7.22
C PHE A 107 -16.42 -14.26 7.47
N ALA A 108 -16.36 -15.28 6.61
CA ALA A 108 -15.39 -16.36 6.76
C ALA A 108 -13.97 -15.90 6.43
N THR A 109 -13.79 -14.90 5.57
CA THR A 109 -12.49 -14.32 5.23
C THR A 109 -12.01 -13.27 6.25
N ALA A 110 -12.91 -12.72 7.06
CA ALA A 110 -12.59 -11.68 8.04
C ALA A 110 -11.52 -12.12 9.05
N GLY A 111 -11.58 -13.38 9.52
CA GLY A 111 -10.57 -13.93 10.43
C GLY A 111 -9.16 -13.95 9.83
N ALA A 112 -9.04 -14.30 8.55
CA ALA A 112 -7.77 -14.29 7.83
C ALA A 112 -7.22 -12.85 7.68
N LEU A 113 -8.09 -11.89 7.37
CA LEU A 113 -7.70 -10.47 7.26
C LEU A 113 -7.25 -9.90 8.61
N ILE A 114 -7.93 -10.23 9.70
CA ILE A 114 -7.51 -9.84 11.06
C ILE A 114 -6.12 -10.43 11.38
N TYR A 115 -5.89 -11.70 11.04
CA TYR A 115 -4.59 -12.32 11.25
C TYR A 115 -3.48 -11.59 10.46
N VAL A 116 -3.71 -11.26 9.19
CA VAL A 116 -2.76 -10.48 8.38
C VAL A 116 -2.52 -9.10 8.99
N ALA A 117 -3.58 -8.41 9.43
CA ALA A 117 -3.46 -7.13 10.12
C ALA A 117 -2.55 -7.23 11.37
N MET A 118 -2.73 -8.26 12.19
CA MET A 118 -1.87 -8.52 13.36
C MET A 118 -0.40 -8.70 12.96
N LEU A 119 -0.11 -9.41 11.87
CA LEU A 119 1.26 -9.60 11.38
C LEU A 119 1.92 -8.27 10.96
N MET A 120 1.12 -7.31 10.49
CA MET A 120 1.60 -6.01 10.00
C MET A 120 1.64 -4.93 11.09
N MET A 121 0.99 -5.13 12.24
CA MET A 121 0.99 -4.16 13.35
C MET A 121 2.40 -3.90 13.91
N GLY A 122 3.37 -4.77 13.68
CA GLY A 122 4.76 -4.53 14.07
C GLY A 122 5.36 -3.23 13.51
N GLY A 123 4.88 -2.76 12.35
CA GLY A 123 5.28 -1.47 11.77
C GLY A 123 4.88 -0.25 12.63
N MET A 124 3.81 -0.36 13.40
CA MET A 124 3.34 0.71 14.29
C MET A 124 4.30 0.99 15.46
N ALA A 125 5.15 0.03 15.82
CA ALA A 125 6.17 0.21 16.86
C ALA A 125 7.28 1.21 16.46
N HIS A 126 7.39 1.55 15.19
CA HIS A 126 8.37 2.52 14.70
C HIS A 126 7.83 3.97 14.70
N ILE A 127 6.55 4.16 15.02
CA ILE A 127 5.95 5.49 15.17
C ILE A 127 6.30 6.00 16.56
N ASP A 128 6.85 7.21 16.63
CA ASP A 128 7.03 7.91 17.91
C ASP A 128 5.66 8.43 18.38
N TRP A 129 5.02 7.69 19.28
CA TRP A 129 3.70 8.01 19.80
C TRP A 129 3.68 9.23 20.73
N ASP A 130 4.84 9.64 21.26
CA ASP A 130 4.97 10.83 22.10
C ASP A 130 5.13 12.12 21.25
N GLU A 131 5.53 11.97 20.01
CA GLU A 131 5.65 13.08 19.05
C GLU A 131 4.33 13.33 18.32
N HIS A 132 3.62 14.38 18.71
CA HIS A 132 2.30 14.70 18.12
C HIS A 132 2.34 14.96 16.61
N THR A 133 3.49 15.43 16.07
CA THR A 133 3.65 15.65 14.63
C THR A 133 3.74 14.35 13.81
N GLU A 134 3.92 13.21 14.45
CA GLU A 134 3.92 11.89 13.83
C GLU A 134 2.64 11.11 14.17
N THR A 135 2.22 11.17 15.43
CA THR A 135 1.03 10.47 15.93
C THR A 135 -0.26 10.94 15.25
N ILE A 136 -0.48 12.26 15.15
CA ILE A 136 -1.72 12.80 14.58
C ILE A 136 -1.89 12.40 13.10
N PRO A 137 -0.88 12.54 12.22
CA PRO A 137 -0.98 12.08 10.84
C PRO A 137 -1.22 10.58 10.73
N ALA A 138 -0.58 9.76 11.58
CA ALA A 138 -0.78 8.32 11.60
C ALA A 138 -2.23 7.96 11.94
N ILE A 139 -2.80 8.56 12.98
CA ILE A 139 -4.19 8.38 13.38
C ILE A 139 -5.15 8.82 12.28
N VAL A 140 -4.92 10.01 11.67
CA VAL A 140 -5.72 10.50 10.56
C VAL A 140 -5.71 9.52 9.40
N THR A 141 -4.54 8.99 9.03
CA THR A 141 -4.42 7.98 7.97
C THR A 141 -5.28 6.75 8.26
N VAL A 142 -5.13 6.16 9.45
CA VAL A 142 -5.84 4.94 9.87
C VAL A 142 -7.35 5.14 9.88
N ILE A 143 -7.84 6.29 10.38
CA ILE A 143 -9.27 6.58 10.47
C ILE A 143 -9.84 6.93 9.08
N MET A 144 -9.12 7.69 8.28
CA MET A 144 -9.63 8.15 6.99
C MET A 144 -9.69 7.04 5.93
N MET A 145 -8.83 6.02 5.99
CA MET A 145 -8.89 4.89 5.05
C MET A 145 -10.28 4.21 5.02
N PRO A 146 -10.84 3.75 6.14
CA PRO A 146 -12.18 3.14 6.12
C PRO A 146 -13.29 4.17 5.88
N LEU A 147 -13.15 5.42 6.30
CA LEU A 147 -14.19 6.44 6.09
C LEU A 147 -14.31 6.87 4.63
N THR A 148 -13.21 6.91 3.90
CA THR A 148 -13.19 7.25 2.47
C THR A 148 -13.36 6.04 1.56
N PHE A 149 -13.35 4.82 2.11
CA PHE A 149 -13.29 3.56 1.36
C PHE A 149 -12.10 3.53 0.36
N SER A 150 -11.03 4.25 0.68
CA SER A 150 -9.88 4.43 -0.20
C SER A 150 -8.57 4.48 0.59
N VAL A 151 -7.69 3.53 0.34
CA VAL A 151 -6.34 3.51 0.90
C VAL A 151 -5.56 4.75 0.45
N ALA A 152 -5.68 5.10 -0.84
CA ALA A 152 -4.98 6.25 -1.42
C ALA A 152 -5.42 7.59 -0.82
N ASP A 153 -6.73 7.75 -0.53
CA ASP A 153 -7.25 8.98 0.09
C ASP A 153 -6.85 9.07 1.56
N GLY A 154 -6.87 7.94 2.27
CA GLY A 154 -6.37 7.87 3.65
C GLY A 154 -4.89 8.28 3.74
N ILE A 155 -4.05 7.72 2.88
CA ILE A 155 -2.62 8.07 2.81
C ILE A 155 -2.46 9.56 2.44
N ALA A 156 -3.20 10.04 1.44
CA ALA A 156 -3.10 11.43 1.01
C ALA A 156 -3.47 12.41 2.12
N LEU A 157 -4.55 12.16 2.87
CA LEU A 157 -4.97 12.98 4.01
C LEU A 157 -3.95 12.91 5.16
N GLY A 158 -3.40 11.73 5.44
CA GLY A 158 -2.32 11.58 6.41
C GLY A 158 -1.08 12.38 6.03
N PHE A 159 -0.67 12.33 4.75
CA PHE A 159 0.45 13.13 4.25
C PHE A 159 0.21 14.64 4.34
N ILE A 160 -0.98 15.09 3.96
CA ILE A 160 -1.37 16.50 4.08
C ILE A 160 -1.28 16.93 5.54
N THR A 161 -1.82 16.11 6.46
CA THR A 161 -1.77 16.37 7.90
C THR A 161 -0.34 16.39 8.42
N TYR A 162 0.52 15.46 7.97
CA TYR A 162 1.93 15.40 8.37
C TYR A 162 2.68 16.68 8.01
N VAL A 163 2.60 17.10 6.74
CA VAL A 163 3.28 18.32 6.29
C VAL A 163 2.71 19.54 6.99
N ALA A 164 1.38 19.64 7.13
CA ALA A 164 0.74 20.74 7.84
C ALA A 164 1.22 20.84 9.30
N MET A 165 1.25 19.73 10.03
CA MET A 165 1.70 19.67 11.41
C MET A 165 3.17 20.07 11.56
N LYS A 166 4.06 19.55 10.70
CA LYS A 166 5.50 19.90 10.72
C LYS A 166 5.71 21.38 10.41
N VAL A 167 4.94 21.97 9.50
CA VAL A 167 5.00 23.40 9.19
C VAL A 167 4.48 24.25 10.34
N LEU A 168 3.30 23.93 10.90
CA LEU A 168 2.68 24.66 12.00
C LEU A 168 3.51 24.62 13.30
N THR A 169 4.23 23.55 13.55
CA THR A 169 5.11 23.40 14.73
C THR A 169 6.53 23.94 14.51
N GLY A 170 6.79 24.58 13.35
CA GLY A 170 8.10 25.17 13.05
C GLY A 170 9.18 24.15 12.64
N LYS A 171 8.84 22.85 12.52
CA LYS A 171 9.75 21.77 12.11
C LYS A 171 9.84 21.62 10.57
N HIS A 172 9.63 22.70 9.83
CA HIS A 172 9.63 22.70 8.36
C HIS A 172 10.96 22.21 7.73
N ARG A 173 12.06 22.26 8.46
CA ARG A 173 13.37 21.75 8.00
C ARG A 173 13.47 20.23 7.96
N GLU A 174 12.60 19.53 8.67
CA GLU A 174 12.52 18.06 8.66
C GLU A 174 11.74 17.53 7.44
N VAL A 175 11.00 18.40 6.76
CA VAL A 175 10.22 18.07 5.57
C VAL A 175 11.10 18.22 4.33
N SER A 176 11.36 17.11 3.62
CA SER A 176 12.13 17.13 2.38
C SER A 176 11.37 17.84 1.25
N ALA A 177 12.09 18.37 0.26
CA ALA A 177 11.48 19.02 -0.90
C ALA A 177 10.51 18.09 -1.66
N SER A 178 10.80 16.79 -1.69
CA SER A 178 9.91 15.78 -2.29
C SER A 178 8.59 15.65 -1.53
N LEU A 179 8.58 15.78 -0.20
CA LEU A 179 7.35 15.76 0.60
C LEU A 179 6.49 17.00 0.34
N TYR A 180 7.10 18.18 0.16
CA TYR A 180 6.35 19.37 -0.26
C TYR A 180 5.74 19.23 -1.64
N ALA A 181 6.46 18.63 -2.59
CA ALA A 181 5.93 18.35 -3.93
C ALA A 181 4.72 17.40 -3.85
N LEU A 182 4.81 16.33 -3.06
CA LEU A 182 3.70 15.39 -2.82
C LEU A 182 2.52 16.08 -2.12
N PHE A 183 2.76 16.95 -1.16
CA PHE A 183 1.72 17.75 -0.50
C PHE A 183 0.92 18.56 -1.51
N VAL A 184 1.61 19.30 -2.39
CA VAL A 184 0.96 20.11 -3.44
C VAL A 184 0.14 19.22 -4.38
N ILE A 185 0.68 18.07 -4.77
CA ILE A 185 -0.01 17.11 -5.65
C ILE A 185 -1.27 16.57 -4.98
N PHE A 186 -1.21 16.20 -3.69
CA PHE A 186 -2.36 15.67 -2.97
C PHE A 186 -3.43 16.74 -2.72
N VAL A 187 -3.03 17.95 -2.38
CA VAL A 187 -3.97 19.07 -2.25
C VAL A 187 -4.64 19.35 -3.60
N ALA A 188 -3.86 19.40 -4.68
CA ALA A 188 -4.41 19.58 -6.03
C ALA A 188 -5.37 18.44 -6.41
N LYS A 189 -5.08 17.19 -6.02
CA LYS A 189 -5.99 16.06 -6.22
C LYS A 189 -7.37 16.33 -5.60
N PHE A 190 -7.43 16.78 -4.34
CA PHE A 190 -8.71 17.04 -3.66
C PHE A 190 -9.45 18.28 -4.17
N ILE A 191 -8.75 19.22 -4.81
CA ILE A 191 -9.39 20.42 -5.39
C ILE A 191 -9.92 20.16 -6.80
N PHE A 192 -9.23 19.34 -7.59
CA PHE A 192 -9.50 19.19 -9.02
C PHE A 192 -10.05 17.82 -9.44
N LEU A 193 -10.01 16.83 -8.57
CA LEU A 193 -10.51 15.47 -8.80
C LEU A 193 -11.65 15.13 -7.83
#